data_b114a42f577812edc1f117aa377b24ad
#
_entry.id   b114a42f577812edc1f117aa377b24ad
#
_cell.length_a   1.000
_cell.length_b   1.000
_cell.length_c   1.000
_cell.angle_alpha   90.00
_cell.angle_beta   90.00
_cell.angle_gamma   90.00
#
_symmetry.space_group_name_H-M   'P 1'
#
loop_
_entity.id
_entity.type
_entity.pdbx_description
1 polymer ?
#
loop_
_entity_poly.entity_id
_entity_poly.type
_entity_poly.pdbx_seq_one_letter_code
_entity_poly.pdbx_strand_id
1 'polypeptide(L)'
;MCLAKDHTFVLCAYGESPYLSDCLDSLVNQSTRSNILISTSTPNSYIDRIASNYSIPVIVNEGSPSISHDWNCAIANSNTKLVTIAHQDDIYSSSYTETMLRAMKEADRPLIFFSNYGEIRNGVYEENLLILKIKRILLRKFARHGALSSVKDKRDILRFGSAICCPSVTFNLSILQTPLFMTDMKCDLDWEAWERFSKIDGSFVYSPEVLMFHRIHEGSETTALIKDDTRRSEDETMLQKFWPKWFA
;
A
#
# COMPACT_ATOMS: atom_id res chain seq x y z
N MET A 1 19.60 7.78 12.35
CA MET A 1 19.00 8.64 11.32
C MET A 1 18.56 7.70 10.21
N CYS A 2 17.23 7.45 10.06
CA CYS A 2 16.73 6.73 8.91
C CYS A 2 16.95 7.67 7.72
N LEU A 3 17.91 7.34 6.88
CA LEU A 3 18.19 8.09 5.66
C LEU A 3 17.24 7.57 4.59
N ALA A 4 16.90 8.37 3.62
CA ALA A 4 16.23 7.95 2.40
C ALA A 4 16.87 6.70 1.76
N LYS A 5 18.15 6.44 2.07
CA LYS A 5 18.88 5.20 1.71
C LYS A 5 18.26 3.91 2.27
N ASP A 6 17.49 4.00 3.36
CA ASP A 6 16.84 2.84 3.99
C ASP A 6 15.43 2.60 3.46
N HIS A 7 14.97 3.37 2.47
CA HIS A 7 13.65 3.26 1.86
C HIS A 7 13.71 3.05 0.35
N THR A 8 12.86 2.16 -0.15
CA THR A 8 12.66 1.91 -1.57
C THR A 8 11.16 1.97 -1.91
N PHE A 9 10.82 2.75 -2.94
CA PHE A 9 9.58 2.53 -3.66
C PHE A 9 9.79 1.40 -4.67
N VAL A 10 9.00 0.33 -4.55
CA VAL A 10 8.94 -0.71 -5.58
C VAL A 10 7.64 -0.51 -6.34
N LEU A 11 7.77 -0.04 -7.57
CA LEU A 11 6.62 0.19 -8.44
C LEU A 11 6.27 -1.11 -9.16
N CYS A 12 5.08 -1.64 -8.85
CA CYS A 12 4.52 -2.80 -9.54
C CYS A 12 3.91 -2.34 -10.87
N ALA A 13 4.55 -2.73 -11.99
CA ALA A 13 4.08 -2.43 -13.34
C ALA A 13 3.48 -3.67 -14.00
N TYR A 14 2.33 -3.51 -14.66
CA TYR A 14 1.62 -4.57 -15.37
C TYR A 14 1.07 -4.05 -16.70
N GLY A 15 1.39 -4.74 -17.79
CA GLY A 15 0.96 -4.36 -19.13
C GLY A 15 1.46 -2.97 -19.56
N GLU A 16 0.64 -2.25 -20.32
CA GLU A 16 0.93 -0.90 -20.83
C GLU A 16 0.01 0.13 -20.17
N SER A 17 0.33 0.53 -18.94
CA SER A 17 -0.47 1.53 -18.23
C SER A 17 -0.15 2.94 -18.71
N PRO A 18 -1.14 3.73 -19.16
CA PRO A 18 -0.92 5.11 -19.54
C PRO A 18 -0.51 6.01 -18.36
N TYR A 19 -0.63 5.53 -17.13
CA TYR A 19 -0.36 6.28 -15.91
C TYR A 19 1.04 6.02 -15.32
N LEU A 20 1.80 5.07 -15.90
CA LEU A 20 3.12 4.68 -15.39
C LEU A 20 4.09 5.86 -15.27
N SER A 21 4.10 6.75 -16.27
CA SER A 21 4.95 7.96 -16.25
C SER A 21 4.54 8.94 -15.16
N ASP A 22 3.22 9.17 -14.98
CA ASP A 22 2.71 10.07 -13.93
C ASP A 22 3.10 9.57 -12.54
N CYS A 23 2.98 8.25 -12.31
CA CYS A 23 3.40 7.63 -11.06
C CYS A 23 4.90 7.83 -10.83
N LEU A 24 5.75 7.50 -11.81
CA LEU A 24 7.20 7.69 -11.71
C LEU A 24 7.58 9.15 -11.46
N ASP A 25 6.94 10.11 -12.14
CA ASP A 25 7.15 11.53 -11.90
C ASP A 25 6.90 11.88 -10.42
N SER A 26 5.84 11.34 -9.83
CA SER A 26 5.54 11.58 -8.42
C SER A 26 6.57 10.98 -7.46
N LEU A 27 7.17 9.84 -7.83
CA LEU A 27 8.18 9.14 -7.02
C LEU A 27 9.56 9.80 -7.11
N VAL A 28 9.98 10.26 -8.30
CA VAL A 28 11.30 10.91 -8.49
C VAL A 28 11.35 12.32 -7.93
N ASN A 29 10.18 12.99 -7.82
CA ASN A 29 10.04 14.37 -7.33
C ASN A 29 9.73 14.45 -5.83
N GLN A 30 10.04 13.40 -5.04
CA GLN A 30 9.95 13.47 -3.59
C GLN A 30 10.92 14.50 -3.00
N SER A 31 10.48 15.29 -1.99
CA SER A 31 11.34 16.24 -1.24
C SER A 31 12.52 15.55 -0.58
N THR A 32 12.34 14.33 -0.14
CA THR A 32 13.37 13.42 0.35
C THR A 32 13.43 12.21 -0.58
N ARG A 33 14.50 12.08 -1.35
CA ARG A 33 14.64 11.03 -2.37
C ARG A 33 14.82 9.64 -1.74
N SER A 34 14.14 8.66 -2.31
CA SER A 34 14.27 7.24 -2.01
C SER A 34 14.87 6.48 -3.19
N ASN A 35 15.26 5.23 -2.95
CA ASN A 35 15.51 4.32 -4.07
C ASN A 35 14.18 4.01 -4.76
N ILE A 36 14.24 3.77 -6.07
CA ILE A 36 13.07 3.39 -6.87
C ILE A 36 13.49 2.22 -7.76
N LEU A 37 12.65 1.20 -7.84
CA LEU A 37 12.77 0.13 -8.81
C LEU A 37 11.39 -0.24 -9.35
N ILE A 38 11.35 -0.77 -10.56
CA ILE A 38 10.15 -1.33 -11.19
C ILE A 38 10.23 -2.85 -11.07
N SER A 39 9.12 -3.47 -10.64
CA SER A 39 8.94 -4.93 -10.58
C SER A 39 7.76 -5.30 -11.47
N THR A 40 7.93 -6.27 -12.37
CA THR A 40 6.88 -6.64 -13.35
C THR A 40 6.87 -8.12 -13.68
N SER A 41 5.69 -8.70 -13.80
CA SER A 41 5.46 -10.05 -14.35
C SER A 41 5.09 -10.00 -15.84
N THR A 42 4.98 -8.81 -16.43
CA THR A 42 4.63 -8.62 -17.85
C THR A 42 5.65 -7.73 -18.55
N PRO A 43 6.93 -8.15 -18.63
CA PRO A 43 7.98 -7.35 -19.26
C PRO A 43 7.62 -7.03 -20.71
N ASN A 44 7.78 -5.77 -21.10
CA ASN A 44 7.50 -5.32 -22.46
C ASN A 44 8.30 -4.03 -22.78
N SER A 45 8.39 -3.71 -24.06
CA SER A 45 9.16 -2.55 -24.54
C SER A 45 8.61 -1.20 -24.07
N TYR A 46 7.33 -1.11 -23.70
CA TYR A 46 6.72 0.10 -23.15
C TYR A 46 7.29 0.40 -21.76
N ILE A 47 7.30 -0.60 -20.87
CA ILE A 47 7.88 -0.48 -19.53
C ILE A 47 9.37 -0.15 -19.63
N ASP A 48 10.12 -0.88 -20.46
CA ASP A 48 11.57 -0.68 -20.62
C ASP A 48 11.90 0.74 -21.09
N ARG A 49 11.15 1.25 -22.07
CA ARG A 49 11.34 2.61 -22.59
C ARG A 49 11.07 3.66 -21.51
N ILE A 50 9.97 3.52 -20.77
CA ILE A 50 9.65 4.47 -19.70
C ILE A 50 10.72 4.39 -18.61
N ALA A 51 11.05 3.20 -18.11
CA ALA A 51 12.08 3.02 -17.09
C ALA A 51 13.43 3.65 -17.48
N SER A 52 13.82 3.48 -18.75
CA SER A 52 15.05 4.07 -19.30
C SER A 52 15.05 5.59 -19.26
N ASN A 53 13.92 6.25 -19.52
CA ASN A 53 13.81 7.71 -19.46
C ASN A 53 14.09 8.25 -18.04
N TYR A 54 13.79 7.47 -17.00
CA TYR A 54 14.04 7.83 -15.60
C TYR A 54 15.32 7.20 -15.04
N SER A 55 16.03 6.39 -15.82
CA SER A 55 17.19 5.60 -15.36
C SER A 55 16.87 4.71 -14.15
N ILE A 56 15.67 4.11 -14.14
CA ILE A 56 15.19 3.24 -13.08
C ILE A 56 15.34 1.78 -13.49
N PRO A 57 15.90 0.91 -12.62
CA PRO A 57 16.04 -0.51 -12.93
C PRO A 57 14.68 -1.21 -13.00
N VAL A 58 14.55 -2.16 -13.93
CA VAL A 58 13.40 -3.07 -14.06
C VAL A 58 13.83 -4.46 -13.65
N ILE A 59 13.04 -5.09 -12.79
CA ILE A 59 13.21 -6.47 -12.36
C ILE A 59 11.99 -7.25 -12.84
N VAL A 60 12.26 -8.35 -13.53
CA VAL A 60 11.21 -9.26 -14.02
C VAL A 60 10.95 -10.32 -12.95
N ASN A 61 9.69 -10.45 -12.55
CA ASN A 61 9.24 -11.45 -11.59
C ASN A 61 9.18 -12.82 -12.27
N GLU A 62 9.76 -13.82 -11.66
CA GLU A 62 9.65 -15.22 -12.10
C GLU A 62 8.40 -15.87 -11.48
N GLY A 63 7.76 -16.79 -12.21
CA GLY A 63 6.59 -17.54 -11.71
C GLY A 63 5.27 -17.10 -12.33
N SER A 64 4.17 -17.62 -11.78
CA SER A 64 2.82 -17.31 -12.29
C SER A 64 2.33 -15.97 -11.74
N PRO A 65 1.94 -15.03 -12.59
CA PRO A 65 1.47 -13.72 -12.17
C PRO A 65 0.23 -13.78 -11.28
N SER A 66 0.26 -13.06 -10.17
CA SER A 66 -0.89 -12.74 -9.34
C SER A 66 -0.55 -11.53 -8.47
N ILE A 67 -1.56 -10.83 -7.94
CA ILE A 67 -1.33 -9.65 -7.12
C ILE A 67 -0.43 -9.97 -5.92
N SER A 68 -0.74 -11.03 -5.17
CA SER A 68 0.05 -11.44 -4.00
C SER A 68 1.47 -11.86 -4.38
N HIS A 69 1.63 -12.57 -5.51
CA HIS A 69 2.94 -12.97 -6.03
C HIS A 69 3.76 -11.73 -6.38
N ASP A 70 3.21 -10.83 -7.18
CA ASP A 70 3.92 -9.63 -7.65
C ASP A 70 4.30 -8.69 -6.50
N TRP A 71 3.42 -8.51 -5.53
CA TRP A 71 3.73 -7.73 -4.33
C TRP A 71 4.83 -8.37 -3.47
N ASN A 72 4.81 -9.70 -3.31
CA ASN A 72 5.87 -10.39 -2.58
C ASN A 72 7.21 -10.36 -3.34
N CYS A 73 7.21 -10.49 -4.67
CA CYS A 73 8.39 -10.30 -5.51
C CYS A 73 8.93 -8.87 -5.39
N ALA A 74 8.06 -7.87 -5.42
CA ALA A 74 8.42 -6.48 -5.24
C ALA A 74 9.18 -6.26 -3.92
N ILE A 75 8.67 -6.83 -2.82
CA ILE A 75 9.30 -6.75 -1.51
C ILE A 75 10.64 -7.48 -1.49
N ALA A 76 10.70 -8.71 -2.04
CA ALA A 76 11.91 -9.53 -2.06
C ALA A 76 13.04 -8.90 -2.87
N ASN A 77 12.69 -8.13 -3.90
CA ASN A 77 13.66 -7.42 -4.75
C ASN A 77 14.19 -6.12 -4.11
N SER A 78 13.64 -5.70 -2.98
CA SER A 78 14.14 -4.55 -2.24
C SER A 78 15.27 -4.93 -1.28
N ASN A 79 16.35 -4.14 -1.29
CA ASN A 79 17.49 -4.30 -0.39
C ASN A 79 17.45 -3.32 0.79
N THR A 80 16.32 -2.69 1.07
CA THR A 80 16.17 -1.69 2.12
C THR A 80 15.25 -2.16 3.25
N LYS A 81 15.38 -1.54 4.41
CA LYS A 81 14.57 -1.89 5.59
C LYS A 81 13.12 -1.44 5.48
N LEU A 82 12.90 -0.33 4.77
CA LEU A 82 11.58 0.25 4.56
C LEU A 82 11.22 0.12 3.08
N VAL A 83 10.02 -0.38 2.81
CA VAL A 83 9.55 -0.61 1.44
C VAL A 83 8.12 -0.12 1.29
N THR A 84 7.87 0.67 0.25
CA THR A 84 6.52 1.02 -0.20
C THR A 84 6.26 0.36 -1.54
N ILE A 85 5.18 -0.41 -1.64
CA ILE A 85 4.70 -0.93 -2.92
C ILE A 85 3.88 0.17 -3.59
N ALA A 86 4.43 0.76 -4.65
CA ALA A 86 3.70 1.75 -5.44
C ALA A 86 2.94 1.04 -6.56
N HIS A 87 1.68 1.41 -6.74
CA HIS A 87 0.90 0.94 -7.88
C HIS A 87 1.09 1.92 -9.04
N GLN A 88 1.17 1.39 -10.25
CA GLN A 88 1.55 2.14 -11.46
C GLN A 88 0.59 3.26 -11.89
N ASP A 89 -0.59 3.32 -11.30
CA ASP A 89 -1.67 4.25 -11.60
C ASP A 89 -1.87 5.33 -10.52
N ASP A 90 -1.16 5.22 -9.39
CA ASP A 90 -1.29 6.13 -8.26
C ASP A 90 -0.30 7.29 -8.30
N ILE A 91 -0.61 8.35 -7.55
CA ILE A 91 0.20 9.57 -7.44
C ILE A 91 0.57 9.82 -5.99
N TYR A 92 1.85 10.09 -5.72
CA TYR A 92 2.35 10.40 -4.38
C TYR A 92 2.60 11.90 -4.22
N SER A 93 2.23 12.45 -3.05
CA SER A 93 2.65 13.80 -2.66
C SER A 93 4.18 13.86 -2.53
N SER A 94 4.78 14.97 -2.90
CA SER A 94 6.23 15.17 -2.76
C SER A 94 6.72 15.08 -1.32
N SER A 95 5.86 15.22 -0.32
CA SER A 95 6.16 15.11 1.11
C SER A 95 6.02 13.70 1.69
N TYR A 96 5.59 12.70 0.89
CA TYR A 96 5.31 11.35 1.40
C TYR A 96 6.53 10.74 2.12
N THR A 97 7.68 10.69 1.45
CA THR A 97 8.90 10.08 2.01
C THR A 97 9.36 10.78 3.28
N GLU A 98 9.39 12.12 3.28
CA GLU A 98 9.82 12.90 4.44
C GLU A 98 8.91 12.66 5.65
N THR A 99 7.59 12.73 5.44
CA THR A 99 6.60 12.52 6.51
C THR A 99 6.66 11.09 7.04
N MET A 100 6.77 10.09 6.15
CA MET A 100 6.92 8.68 6.51
C MET A 100 8.17 8.44 7.37
N LEU A 101 9.33 8.91 6.94
CA LEU A 101 10.59 8.73 7.68
C LEU A 101 10.56 9.38 9.06
N ARG A 102 9.98 10.58 9.16
CA ARG A 102 9.80 11.27 10.44
C ARG A 102 8.90 10.46 11.37
N ALA A 103 7.72 10.07 10.90
CA ALA A 103 6.74 9.34 11.69
C ALA A 103 7.27 7.96 12.14
N MET A 104 7.94 7.23 11.25
CA MET A 104 8.54 5.93 11.57
C MET A 104 9.67 6.04 12.59
N LYS A 105 10.44 7.15 12.57
CA LYS A 105 11.52 7.40 13.53
C LYS A 105 11.00 7.74 14.93
N GLU A 106 9.88 8.45 15.01
CA GLU A 106 9.27 8.90 16.27
C GLU A 106 8.48 7.78 16.98
N ALA A 107 8.01 6.80 16.21
CA ALA A 107 7.22 5.69 16.74
C ALA A 107 8.10 4.61 17.40
N ASP A 108 7.58 4.01 18.48
CA ASP A 108 8.20 2.84 19.08
C ASP A 108 7.89 1.59 18.24
N ARG A 109 8.94 0.88 17.84
CA ARG A 109 8.89 -0.38 17.08
C ARG A 109 7.87 -0.35 15.91
N PRO A 110 7.99 0.57 14.95
CA PRO A 110 7.03 0.71 13.86
C PRO A 110 7.03 -0.53 12.95
N LEU A 111 5.85 -1.12 12.75
CA LEU A 111 5.62 -2.25 11.83
C LEU A 111 5.34 -1.76 10.43
N ILE A 112 4.36 -0.85 10.34
CA ILE A 112 3.94 -0.19 9.09
C ILE A 112 3.71 1.28 9.35
N PHE A 113 3.96 2.10 8.33
CA PHE A 113 3.43 3.45 8.20
C PHE A 113 2.35 3.45 7.12
N PHE A 114 1.34 4.27 7.26
CA PHE A 114 0.40 4.59 6.19
C PHE A 114 -0.15 6.01 6.34
N SER A 115 -0.66 6.56 5.26
CA SER A 115 -1.21 7.90 5.26
C SER A 115 -2.70 7.92 4.94
N ASN A 116 -3.33 9.05 5.20
CA ASN A 116 -4.58 9.38 4.56
C ASN A 116 -4.36 9.53 3.04
N TYR A 117 -5.43 9.35 2.26
CA TYR A 117 -5.36 9.40 0.82
C TYR A 117 -6.59 10.09 0.21
N GLY A 118 -6.45 10.53 -1.02
CA GLY A 118 -7.51 10.94 -1.90
C GLY A 118 -7.72 9.96 -3.05
N GLU A 119 -8.67 10.25 -3.92
CA GLU A 119 -8.89 9.48 -5.15
C GLU A 119 -8.76 10.39 -6.37
N ILE A 120 -8.33 9.80 -7.50
CA ILE A 120 -8.39 10.45 -8.81
C ILE A 120 -9.46 9.74 -9.61
N ARG A 121 -10.54 10.45 -9.95
CA ARG A 121 -11.65 9.94 -10.75
C ARG A 121 -11.82 10.80 -11.98
N ASN A 122 -11.70 10.22 -13.17
CA ASN A 122 -11.79 10.97 -14.44
C ASN A 122 -10.85 12.19 -14.48
N GLY A 123 -9.64 12.07 -13.93
CA GLY A 123 -8.66 13.15 -13.87
C GLY A 123 -8.89 14.21 -12.77
N VAL A 124 -9.95 14.08 -11.97
CA VAL A 124 -10.27 15.00 -10.86
C VAL A 124 -9.78 14.43 -9.53
N TYR A 125 -9.07 15.25 -8.76
CA TYR A 125 -8.57 14.90 -7.43
C TYR A 125 -9.66 15.13 -6.38
N GLU A 126 -10.04 14.07 -5.68
CA GLU A 126 -11.15 14.03 -4.73
C GLU A 126 -10.69 13.60 -3.35
N GLU A 127 -10.86 14.47 -2.34
CA GLU A 127 -10.49 14.16 -0.96
C GLU A 127 -11.70 14.00 -0.03
N ASN A 128 -12.89 14.43 -0.47
CA ASN A 128 -14.07 14.60 0.38
C ASN A 128 -15.22 13.63 0.06
N LEU A 129 -14.94 12.55 -0.67
CA LEU A 129 -15.92 11.51 -0.96
C LEU A 129 -16.46 10.87 0.32
N LEU A 130 -17.72 10.45 0.32
CA LEU A 130 -18.36 9.82 1.48
C LEU A 130 -17.57 8.60 1.98
N ILE A 131 -17.10 7.77 1.07
CA ILE A 131 -16.32 6.58 1.42
C ILE A 131 -15.01 6.94 2.15
N LEU A 132 -14.32 8.01 1.71
CA LEU A 132 -13.10 8.48 2.35
C LEU A 132 -13.40 9.03 3.75
N LYS A 133 -14.52 9.72 3.93
CA LYS A 133 -14.96 10.19 5.26
C LYS A 133 -15.25 9.03 6.20
N ILE A 134 -15.91 7.97 5.72
CA ILE A 134 -16.16 6.75 6.51
C ILE A 134 -14.83 6.10 6.93
N LYS A 135 -13.88 5.94 6.01
CA LYS A 135 -12.55 5.39 6.31
C LYS A 135 -11.81 6.23 7.36
N ARG A 136 -11.85 7.55 7.27
CA ARG A 136 -11.27 8.45 8.29
C ARG A 136 -11.94 8.29 9.67
N ILE A 137 -13.24 8.02 9.72
CA ILE A 137 -13.94 7.74 10.98
C ILE A 137 -13.41 6.43 11.60
N LEU A 138 -13.17 5.39 10.82
CA LEU A 138 -12.58 4.15 11.30
C LEU A 138 -11.17 4.37 11.86
N LEU A 139 -10.41 5.28 11.25
CA LEU A 139 -9.03 5.63 11.65
C LEU A 139 -8.95 6.69 12.77
N ARG A 140 -10.08 7.17 13.31
CA ARG A 140 -10.11 8.27 14.31
C ARG A 140 -9.28 8.04 15.57
N LYS A 141 -8.98 6.78 15.92
CA LYS A 141 -8.07 6.48 17.04
C LYS A 141 -6.66 6.98 16.82
N PHE A 142 -6.17 6.96 15.59
CA PHE A 142 -4.86 7.50 15.24
C PHE A 142 -4.76 9.02 15.34
N ALA A 143 -5.87 9.73 15.08
CA ALA A 143 -5.88 11.19 15.11
C ALA A 143 -5.44 11.80 16.45
N ARG A 144 -5.48 10.99 17.53
CA ARG A 144 -5.06 11.41 18.87
C ARG A 144 -3.61 11.05 19.19
N HIS A 145 -3.06 10.00 18.58
CA HIS A 145 -1.80 9.40 19.01
C HIS A 145 -0.79 9.21 17.89
N GLY A 146 -1.15 9.37 16.61
CA GLY A 146 -0.28 9.14 15.45
C GLY A 146 0.16 7.69 15.26
N ALA A 147 0.20 6.90 16.34
CA ALA A 147 0.58 5.49 16.34
C ALA A 147 -0.29 4.67 17.31
N LEU A 148 -0.56 3.39 16.97
CA LEU A 148 -1.24 2.43 17.81
C LEU A 148 -0.36 1.20 18.00
N SER A 149 0.02 0.89 19.26
CA SER A 149 0.87 -0.26 19.60
C SER A 149 0.06 -1.44 20.17
N SER A 150 -1.08 -1.18 20.86
CA SER A 150 -1.85 -2.29 21.42
C SER A 150 -2.52 -3.13 20.33
N VAL A 151 -2.48 -4.46 20.49
CA VAL A 151 -3.14 -5.41 19.59
C VAL A 151 -4.64 -5.08 19.46
N LYS A 152 -5.29 -4.75 20.59
CA LYS A 152 -6.70 -4.38 20.61
C LYS A 152 -6.99 -3.17 19.71
N ASP A 153 -6.22 -2.09 19.85
CA ASP A 153 -6.48 -0.86 19.10
C ASP A 153 -6.16 -1.02 17.60
N LYS A 154 -5.09 -1.74 17.25
CA LYS A 154 -4.77 -2.11 15.88
C LYS A 154 -5.88 -2.95 15.24
N ARG A 155 -6.47 -3.90 15.98
CA ARG A 155 -7.59 -4.72 15.51
C ARG A 155 -8.89 -3.93 15.40
N ASP A 156 -9.15 -3.03 16.33
CA ASP A 156 -10.41 -2.25 16.37
C ASP A 156 -10.64 -1.39 15.12
N ILE A 157 -9.57 -0.91 14.49
CA ILE A 157 -9.67 -0.12 13.24
C ILE A 157 -9.95 -0.99 12.00
N LEU A 158 -9.75 -2.31 12.11
CA LEU A 158 -9.90 -3.27 11.00
C LEU A 158 -11.21 -4.06 11.06
N ARG A 159 -11.95 -4.01 12.17
CA ARG A 159 -13.07 -4.91 12.42
C ARG A 159 -14.33 -4.68 11.59
N PHE A 160 -14.42 -3.56 10.86
CA PHE A 160 -15.53 -3.20 9.98
C PHE A 160 -15.11 -3.04 8.50
N GLY A 161 -13.90 -3.47 8.15
CA GLY A 161 -13.33 -3.36 6.82
C GLY A 161 -11.94 -2.73 6.81
N SER A 162 -11.24 -2.80 5.68
CA SER A 162 -9.95 -2.15 5.52
C SER A 162 -10.12 -0.66 5.21
N ALA A 163 -9.72 0.19 6.17
CA ALA A 163 -9.62 1.63 5.96
C ALA A 163 -8.22 2.05 5.48
N ILE A 164 -7.25 1.15 5.52
CA ILE A 164 -5.86 1.36 5.12
C ILE A 164 -5.75 1.13 3.61
N CYS A 165 -5.33 2.13 2.87
CA CYS A 165 -5.10 2.03 1.44
C CYS A 165 -3.73 1.39 1.18
N CYS A 166 -3.67 0.24 0.53
CA CYS A 166 -2.46 -0.55 0.36
C CYS A 166 -1.28 0.26 -0.22
N PRO A 167 -1.41 1.00 -1.33
CA PRO A 167 -0.30 1.78 -1.87
C PRO A 167 0.17 2.93 -0.96
N SER A 168 -0.61 3.30 0.08
CA SER A 168 -0.15 4.28 1.07
C SER A 168 0.78 3.69 2.13
N VAL A 169 1.03 2.37 2.10
CA VAL A 169 1.72 1.67 3.19
C VAL A 169 3.21 1.52 2.91
N THR A 170 4.02 1.91 3.89
CA THR A 170 5.44 1.53 3.99
C THR A 170 5.62 0.43 5.03
N PHE A 171 6.27 -0.66 4.64
CA PHE A 171 6.57 -1.83 5.48
C PHE A 171 7.95 -1.72 6.12
N ASN A 172 8.08 -2.13 7.39
CA ASN A 172 9.37 -2.28 8.05
C ASN A 172 9.83 -3.75 8.01
N LEU A 173 10.65 -4.08 7.04
CA LEU A 173 11.19 -5.42 6.84
C LEU A 173 12.24 -5.84 7.90
N SER A 174 12.66 -4.92 8.77
CA SER A 174 13.50 -5.28 9.92
C SER A 174 12.70 -6.04 11.00
N ILE A 175 11.36 -5.98 10.95
CA ILE A 175 10.47 -6.59 11.95
C ILE A 175 9.50 -7.57 11.28
N LEU A 176 8.94 -7.19 10.13
CA LEU A 176 7.98 -8.02 9.40
C LEU A 176 8.71 -9.12 8.64
N GLN A 177 8.22 -10.35 8.79
CA GLN A 177 8.76 -11.51 8.08
C GLN A 177 8.06 -11.69 6.72
N THR A 178 8.85 -11.91 5.68
CA THR A 178 8.35 -12.22 4.33
C THR A 178 8.04 -13.72 4.17
N PRO A 179 7.08 -14.10 3.32
CA PRO A 179 6.25 -13.24 2.48
C PRO A 179 5.21 -12.46 3.29
N LEU A 180 4.90 -11.21 2.87
CA LEU A 180 3.94 -10.36 3.57
C LEU A 180 2.48 -10.65 3.19
N PHE A 181 2.23 -11.06 1.94
CA PHE A 181 0.90 -11.31 1.41
C PHE A 181 0.68 -12.80 1.18
N MET A 182 -0.43 -13.33 1.70
CA MET A 182 -0.80 -14.73 1.51
C MET A 182 -1.46 -14.92 0.15
N THR A 183 -1.31 -16.10 -0.45
CA THR A 183 -1.67 -16.35 -1.85
C THR A 183 -3.10 -16.83 -2.08
N ASP A 184 -3.84 -17.08 -1.02
CA ASP A 184 -5.18 -17.68 -1.03
C ASP A 184 -6.33 -16.67 -1.11
N MET A 185 -6.03 -15.36 -1.00
CA MET A 185 -6.98 -14.26 -1.20
C MET A 185 -6.67 -13.48 -2.49
N LYS A 186 -7.69 -12.89 -3.10
CA LYS A 186 -7.58 -12.07 -4.31
C LYS A 186 -7.96 -10.60 -4.06
N CYS A 187 -8.99 -10.38 -3.25
CA CYS A 187 -9.56 -9.05 -2.99
C CYS A 187 -9.07 -8.44 -1.69
N ASP A 188 -9.05 -9.22 -0.61
CA ASP A 188 -8.77 -8.76 0.75
C ASP A 188 -7.35 -9.08 1.23
N LEU A 189 -6.41 -9.21 0.28
CA LEU A 189 -4.99 -9.47 0.53
C LEU A 189 -4.39 -8.50 1.54
N ASP A 190 -4.69 -7.23 1.38
CA ASP A 190 -4.21 -6.15 2.23
C ASP A 190 -4.86 -6.22 3.61
N TRP A 191 -6.18 -6.40 3.69
CA TRP A 191 -6.89 -6.51 4.95
C TRP A 191 -6.43 -7.73 5.76
N GLU A 192 -6.20 -8.86 5.09
CA GLU A 192 -5.62 -10.07 5.71
C GLU A 192 -4.24 -9.78 6.30
N ALA A 193 -3.37 -9.13 5.53
CA ALA A 193 -2.03 -8.76 5.98
C ALA A 193 -2.07 -7.82 7.20
N TRP A 194 -2.93 -6.79 7.18
CA TRP A 194 -3.10 -5.88 8.31
C TRP A 194 -3.62 -6.61 9.55
N GLU A 195 -4.53 -7.54 9.40
CA GLU A 195 -5.05 -8.35 10.50
C GLU A 195 -3.93 -9.18 11.16
N ARG A 196 -3.08 -9.84 10.36
CA ARG A 196 -1.91 -10.58 10.88
C ARG A 196 -0.92 -9.65 11.56
N PHE A 197 -0.55 -8.54 10.91
CA PHE A 197 0.39 -7.58 11.49
C PHE A 197 -0.15 -6.94 12.77
N SER A 198 -1.47 -6.78 12.90
CA SER A 198 -2.07 -6.23 14.13
C SER A 198 -1.78 -7.04 15.38
N LYS A 199 -1.44 -8.34 15.23
CA LYS A 199 -1.10 -9.25 16.33
C LYS A 199 0.37 -9.21 16.72
N ILE A 200 1.23 -8.65 15.86
CA ILE A 200 2.67 -8.53 16.11
C ILE A 200 2.90 -7.39 17.10
N ASP A 201 3.86 -7.58 18.01
CA ASP A 201 4.32 -6.51 18.90
C ASP A 201 4.98 -5.40 18.10
N GLY A 202 4.55 -4.16 18.35
CA GLY A 202 4.96 -2.96 17.62
C GLY A 202 3.79 -2.11 17.15
N SER A 203 4.09 -1.00 16.48
CA SER A 203 3.12 0.05 16.19
C SER A 203 2.68 0.10 14.71
N PHE A 204 1.40 0.36 14.49
CA PHE A 204 0.91 0.93 13.24
C PHE A 204 1.04 2.45 13.35
N VAL A 205 1.62 3.08 12.36
CA VAL A 205 1.89 4.53 12.34
C VAL A 205 1.07 5.19 11.24
N TYR A 206 0.40 6.29 11.55
CA TYR A 206 -0.50 6.96 10.63
C TYR A 206 -0.25 8.45 10.51
N SER A 207 -0.22 8.96 9.29
CA SER A 207 -0.32 10.39 9.01
C SER A 207 -1.73 10.77 8.52
N PRO A 208 -2.41 11.76 9.16
CA PRO A 208 -3.69 12.26 8.68
C PRO A 208 -3.58 13.11 7.41
N GLU A 209 -2.38 13.44 6.96
CA GLU A 209 -2.13 14.16 5.73
C GLU A 209 -2.46 13.30 4.51
N VAL A 210 -3.05 13.88 3.48
CA VAL A 210 -3.26 13.22 2.18
C VAL A 210 -1.91 13.19 1.46
N LEU A 211 -1.24 12.03 1.51
CA LEU A 211 0.11 11.87 0.97
C LEU A 211 0.14 11.05 -0.32
N MET A 212 -0.99 10.52 -0.76
CA MET A 212 -1.14 9.88 -2.05
C MET A 212 -2.57 9.96 -2.55
N PHE A 213 -2.74 9.74 -3.85
CA PHE A 213 -4.03 9.67 -4.52
C PHE A 213 -4.15 8.35 -5.26
N HIS A 214 -5.16 7.58 -4.91
CA HIS A 214 -5.50 6.32 -5.58
C HIS A 214 -6.36 6.57 -6.81
N ARG A 215 -5.91 6.10 -7.97
CA ARG A 215 -6.64 6.29 -9.23
C ARG A 215 -7.70 5.22 -9.44
N ILE A 216 -8.91 5.66 -9.72
CA ILE A 216 -10.04 4.79 -10.05
C ILE A 216 -10.32 4.91 -11.55
N HIS A 217 -10.19 3.80 -12.28
CA HIS A 217 -10.47 3.70 -13.70
C HIS A 217 -11.02 2.31 -14.07
N GLU A 218 -11.57 2.15 -15.26
CA GLU A 218 -12.24 0.91 -15.69
C GLU A 218 -11.32 -0.32 -15.73
N GLY A 219 -10.03 -0.11 -15.99
CA GLY A 219 -9.00 -1.16 -16.02
C GLY A 219 -8.35 -1.43 -14.66
N SER A 220 -8.79 -0.81 -13.55
CA SER A 220 -8.23 -1.10 -12.24
C SER A 220 -8.74 -2.45 -11.70
N GLU A 221 -7.84 -3.21 -11.04
CA GLU A 221 -8.18 -4.48 -10.39
C GLU A 221 -9.36 -4.33 -9.42
N THR A 222 -9.42 -3.25 -8.67
CA THR A 222 -10.53 -2.95 -7.76
C THR A 222 -11.87 -2.93 -8.50
N THR A 223 -11.92 -2.36 -9.71
CA THR A 223 -13.15 -2.30 -10.52
C THR A 223 -13.52 -3.68 -11.09
N ALA A 224 -12.54 -4.48 -11.47
CA ALA A 224 -12.76 -5.84 -11.96
C ALA A 224 -13.31 -6.76 -10.86
N LEU A 225 -12.75 -6.68 -9.65
CA LEU A 225 -13.11 -7.54 -8.52
C LEU A 225 -14.43 -7.19 -7.84
N ILE A 226 -14.95 -5.96 -7.99
CA ILE A 226 -16.29 -5.56 -7.48
C ILE A 226 -17.41 -6.35 -8.19
N LYS A 227 -17.16 -6.84 -9.39
CA LYS A 227 -18.14 -7.59 -10.20
C LYS A 227 -18.17 -9.10 -9.91
N ASP A 228 -17.28 -9.59 -9.04
CA ASP A 228 -17.12 -11.02 -8.77
C ASP A 228 -17.63 -11.36 -7.35
N ASP A 229 -18.36 -12.48 -7.20
CA ASP A 229 -18.84 -13.02 -5.93
C ASP A 229 -17.69 -13.40 -4.96
N THR A 230 -16.45 -13.51 -5.47
CA THR A 230 -15.23 -13.79 -4.71
C THR A 230 -15.02 -12.77 -3.58
N ARG A 231 -15.23 -11.49 -3.85
CA ARG A 231 -15.06 -10.42 -2.86
C ARG A 231 -15.98 -10.62 -1.65
N ARG A 232 -17.25 -10.94 -1.89
CA ARG A 232 -18.20 -11.16 -0.80
C ARG A 232 -17.79 -12.31 0.11
N SER A 233 -17.28 -13.39 -0.47
CA SER A 233 -16.80 -14.56 0.30
C SER A 233 -15.56 -14.23 1.12
N GLU A 234 -14.66 -13.41 0.58
CA GLU A 234 -13.46 -12.97 1.29
C GLU A 234 -13.81 -11.95 2.40
N ASP A 235 -14.69 -10.97 2.13
CA ASP A 235 -15.22 -10.03 3.14
C ASP A 235 -15.83 -10.80 4.33
N GLU A 236 -16.67 -11.83 4.09
CA GLU A 236 -17.25 -12.67 5.14
C GLU A 236 -16.15 -13.41 5.93
N THR A 237 -15.16 -13.96 5.24
CA THR A 237 -14.02 -14.64 5.88
C THR A 237 -13.22 -13.68 6.77
N MET A 238 -13.00 -12.47 6.30
CA MET A 238 -12.30 -11.44 7.08
C MET A 238 -13.12 -10.96 8.27
N LEU A 239 -14.41 -10.72 8.10
CA LEU A 239 -15.30 -10.31 9.19
C LEU A 239 -15.35 -11.37 10.30
N GLN A 240 -15.34 -12.67 9.95
CA GLN A 240 -15.31 -13.78 10.92
C GLN A 240 -14.03 -13.81 11.78
N LYS A 241 -12.94 -13.15 11.38
CA LYS A 241 -11.75 -12.97 12.24
C LYS A 241 -12.00 -11.99 13.40
N PHE A 242 -13.05 -11.16 13.34
CA PHE A 242 -13.38 -10.13 14.32
C PHE A 242 -14.71 -10.38 15.02
N TRP A 243 -15.66 -11.05 14.36
CA TRP A 243 -17.03 -11.21 14.80
C TRP A 243 -17.46 -12.69 14.80
N PRO A 244 -18.40 -13.08 15.67
CA PRO A 244 -19.01 -14.39 15.59
C PRO A 244 -19.70 -14.62 14.24
N LYS A 245 -19.72 -15.87 13.74
CA LYS A 245 -20.30 -16.23 12.43
C LYS A 245 -21.74 -15.74 12.19
N TRP A 246 -22.53 -15.60 13.25
CA TRP A 246 -23.91 -15.13 13.14
C TRP A 246 -24.06 -13.61 12.96
N PHE A 247 -22.94 -12.88 13.06
CA PHE A 247 -22.89 -11.42 12.90
C PHE A 247 -22.08 -10.99 11.66
N ALA A 248 -21.19 -11.85 11.15
CA ALA A 248 -20.29 -11.59 10.02
C ALA A 248 -20.98 -11.74 8.65
#